data_6d80529df5d8eb326dffcf4869ef4ab8
#
_entry.id   6d80529df5d8eb326dffcf4869ef4ab8
#
_cell.length_a   1.000
_cell.length_b   1.000
_cell.length_c   1.000
_cell.angle_alpha   90.00
_cell.angle_beta   90.00
_cell.angle_gamma   90.00
#
_symmetry.space_group_name_H-M   'P 1'
#
loop_
_entity.id
_entity.type
_entity.pdbx_description
1 polymer ?
#
loop_
_entity_poly.entity_id
_entity_poly.type
_entity_poly.pdbx_seq_one_letter_code
_entity_poly.pdbx_strand_id
1 'polypeptide(L)'
;VLNKSAATLEVCVIGSGTGIPNPRRRPPALAVRMGGHLMLFDCGAGTMWGLAEVGLDFRDLDWLWFTHFHPDHTSDLVPLLFAARSPLYGRKKPLVIGGATGLQDFYQRLHGVYGQWIELDPALLTFEEIDPAAATETELPFGRLITLAMAHTKESLGYRLESKDGLVLAYSGDTEYCRNVVTLASEADLFFCECSFPDHLETTGHLSPAGAGRVAREAGCKRLVLTHLYPACDETDVVAACRQEYSGEIIVA
;
A
#
# COMPACT_ATOMS: atom_id res chain seq x y z
N VAL A 1 -32.11 11.77 -17.26
CA VAL A 1 -31.54 10.53 -16.78
C VAL A 1 -30.04 10.75 -16.76
N LEU A 2 -29.49 11.14 -15.61
CA LEU A 2 -28.03 11.23 -15.39
C LEU A 2 -27.52 9.81 -15.31
N ASN A 3 -26.76 9.39 -16.33
CA ASN A 3 -25.96 8.18 -16.30
C ASN A 3 -24.95 8.36 -15.16
N LYS A 4 -25.15 7.68 -14.02
CA LYS A 4 -24.14 7.57 -13.00
C LYS A 4 -23.00 6.77 -13.63
N SER A 5 -21.91 7.44 -14.00
CA SER A 5 -20.66 6.79 -14.34
C SER A 5 -20.30 5.88 -13.15
N ALA A 6 -20.22 4.57 -13.39
CA ALA A 6 -19.71 3.64 -12.41
C ALA A 6 -18.33 4.17 -11.93
N ALA A 7 -18.08 4.15 -10.63
CA ALA A 7 -16.80 4.60 -10.10
C ALA A 7 -15.70 3.72 -10.70
N THR A 8 -14.86 4.30 -11.54
CA THR A 8 -13.69 3.62 -12.10
C THR A 8 -12.66 3.48 -10.99
N LEU A 9 -12.24 2.25 -10.71
CA LEU A 9 -11.07 1.94 -9.89
C LEU A 9 -9.86 1.83 -10.82
N GLU A 10 -8.92 2.75 -10.70
CA GLU A 10 -7.64 2.69 -11.39
C GLU A 10 -6.54 2.42 -10.38
N VAL A 11 -5.70 1.43 -10.66
CA VAL A 11 -4.60 1.06 -9.78
C VAL A 11 -3.29 1.11 -10.57
N CYS A 12 -2.30 1.79 -10.01
CA CYS A 12 -0.98 1.90 -10.59
C CYS A 12 0.05 1.40 -9.57
N VAL A 13 0.78 0.35 -9.92
CA VAL A 13 1.91 -0.14 -9.12
C VAL A 13 3.11 0.76 -9.40
N ILE A 14 3.49 1.58 -8.42
CA ILE A 14 4.66 2.46 -8.50
C ILE A 14 5.92 1.70 -8.12
N GLY A 15 5.80 0.77 -7.16
CA GLY A 15 6.86 -0.12 -6.74
C GLY A 15 6.32 -1.43 -6.19
N SER A 16 6.94 -2.55 -6.59
CA SER A 16 6.58 -3.92 -6.20
C SER A 16 7.77 -4.70 -5.64
N GLY A 17 8.91 -4.04 -5.45
CA GLY A 17 10.11 -4.61 -4.83
C GLY A 17 10.19 -4.35 -3.34
N THR A 18 11.39 -4.33 -2.82
CA THR A 18 11.73 -4.26 -1.40
C THR A 18 12.86 -3.25 -1.15
N GLY A 19 13.38 -3.19 0.08
CA GLY A 19 14.57 -2.38 0.40
C GLY A 19 15.87 -2.83 -0.30
N ILE A 20 15.89 -4.00 -0.94
CA ILE A 20 17.04 -4.44 -1.73
C ILE A 20 16.96 -3.83 -3.13
N PRO A 21 17.99 -3.07 -3.57
CA PRO A 21 17.97 -2.44 -4.89
C PRO A 21 17.78 -3.45 -6.03
N ASN A 22 16.77 -3.22 -6.85
CA ASN A 22 16.48 -4.02 -8.03
C ASN A 22 16.17 -3.08 -9.20
N PRO A 23 16.83 -3.21 -10.37
CA PRO A 23 16.63 -2.32 -11.51
C PRO A 23 15.23 -2.43 -12.13
N ARG A 24 14.48 -3.50 -11.84
CA ARG A 24 13.14 -3.75 -12.38
C ARG A 24 12.02 -3.32 -11.45
N ARG A 25 12.31 -3.20 -10.14
CA ARG A 25 11.27 -2.92 -9.13
C ARG A 25 11.78 -1.89 -8.12
N ARG A 26 10.99 -0.85 -7.89
CA ARG A 26 11.18 0.06 -6.76
C ARG A 26 10.62 -0.55 -5.49
N PRO A 27 11.04 -0.08 -4.30
CA PRO A 27 10.36 -0.33 -3.03
C PRO A 27 8.85 -0.05 -3.08
N PRO A 28 8.08 -0.61 -2.12
CA PRO A 28 6.62 -0.65 -2.19
C PRO A 28 5.97 0.73 -2.30
N ALA A 29 5.10 0.88 -3.29
CA ALA A 29 4.15 1.99 -3.38
C ALA A 29 3.03 1.63 -4.36
N LEU A 30 1.77 1.79 -3.94
CA LEU A 30 0.59 1.50 -4.72
C LEU A 30 -0.30 2.73 -4.81
N ALA A 31 -0.45 3.32 -6.00
CA ALA A 31 -1.35 4.44 -6.24
C ALA A 31 -2.73 3.94 -6.67
N VAL A 32 -3.78 4.46 -6.04
CA VAL A 32 -5.18 4.10 -6.31
C VAL A 32 -5.99 5.36 -6.58
N ARG A 33 -6.64 5.41 -7.73
CA ARG A 33 -7.60 6.46 -8.07
C ARG A 33 -9.01 5.89 -8.03
N MET A 34 -9.88 6.51 -7.23
CA MET A 34 -11.28 6.10 -7.08
C MET A 34 -12.16 7.33 -6.77
N GLY A 35 -13.28 7.45 -7.47
CA GLY A 35 -14.23 8.55 -7.25
C GLY A 35 -13.65 9.95 -7.44
N GLY A 36 -12.63 10.10 -8.28
CA GLY A 36 -11.93 11.37 -8.51
C GLY A 36 -10.86 11.70 -7.46
N HIS A 37 -10.64 10.83 -6.49
CA HIS A 37 -9.62 10.97 -5.44
C HIS A 37 -8.40 10.10 -5.73
N LEU A 38 -7.23 10.54 -5.27
CA LEU A 38 -5.95 9.82 -5.41
C LEU A 38 -5.42 9.44 -4.02
N MET A 39 -5.19 8.15 -3.84
CA MET A 39 -4.59 7.57 -2.63
C MET A 39 -3.26 6.92 -2.97
N LEU A 40 -2.34 6.93 -2.03
CA LEU A 40 -1.09 6.19 -2.09
C LEU A 40 -1.02 5.27 -0.87
N PHE A 41 -0.73 4.01 -1.09
CA PHE A 41 -0.39 3.05 -0.04
C PHE A 41 1.10 2.79 -0.11
N ASP A 42 1.79 3.08 1.00
CA ASP A 42 3.24 3.14 1.15
C ASP A 42 3.93 4.19 0.24
N CYS A 43 5.14 4.54 0.61
CA CYS A 43 5.92 5.58 -0.04
C CYS A 43 7.41 5.23 0.04
N GLY A 44 7.77 4.07 -0.53
CA GLY A 44 9.14 3.59 -0.57
C GLY A 44 10.04 4.44 -1.46
N ALA A 45 11.35 4.18 -1.41
CA ALA A 45 12.34 4.96 -2.14
C ALA A 45 12.08 4.97 -3.66
N GLY A 46 12.07 6.16 -4.26
CA GLY A 46 11.79 6.38 -5.68
C GLY A 46 10.30 6.51 -6.02
N THR A 47 9.41 6.52 -5.04
CA THR A 47 7.97 6.72 -5.25
C THR A 47 7.68 8.06 -5.92
N MET A 48 8.34 9.14 -5.50
CA MET A 48 8.13 10.47 -6.08
C MET A 48 8.47 10.52 -7.58
N TRP A 49 9.54 9.82 -7.98
CA TRP A 49 9.91 9.68 -9.38
C TRP A 49 8.95 8.77 -10.14
N GLY A 50 8.55 7.66 -9.53
CA GLY A 50 7.59 6.72 -10.10
C GLY A 50 6.23 7.35 -10.38
N LEU A 51 5.71 8.18 -9.47
CA LEU A 51 4.49 8.95 -9.68
C LEU A 51 4.62 9.86 -10.92
N ALA A 52 5.73 10.61 -11.03
CA ALA A 52 5.97 11.50 -12.16
C ALA A 52 6.06 10.73 -13.49
N GLU A 53 6.72 9.58 -13.53
CA GLU A 53 6.86 8.73 -14.72
C GLU A 53 5.52 8.21 -15.26
N VAL A 54 4.57 7.90 -14.36
CA VAL A 54 3.22 7.46 -14.75
C VAL A 54 2.23 8.61 -14.90
N GLY A 55 2.70 9.87 -14.82
CA GLY A 55 1.86 11.06 -14.97
C GLY A 55 0.93 11.35 -13.80
N LEU A 56 1.22 10.82 -12.62
CA LEU A 56 0.53 11.14 -11.38
C LEU A 56 1.26 12.27 -10.65
N ASP A 57 0.51 13.28 -10.22
CA ASP A 57 1.07 14.42 -9.49
C ASP A 57 0.91 14.19 -7.98
N PHE A 58 2.03 14.20 -7.24
CA PHE A 58 2.00 14.09 -5.78
C PHE A 58 1.16 15.17 -5.10
N ARG A 59 0.94 16.31 -5.78
CA ARG A 59 0.11 17.40 -5.29
C ARG A 59 -1.38 17.06 -5.27
N ASP A 60 -1.79 16.06 -6.05
CA ASP A 60 -3.18 15.61 -6.15
C ASP A 60 -3.54 14.52 -5.13
N LEU A 61 -2.55 13.97 -4.41
CA LEU A 61 -2.82 12.98 -3.36
C LEU A 61 -3.80 13.53 -2.31
N ASP A 62 -4.85 12.78 -2.01
CA ASP A 62 -5.76 13.05 -0.89
C ASP A 62 -5.27 12.34 0.37
N TRP A 63 -4.82 11.10 0.22
CA TRP A 63 -4.34 10.26 1.32
C TRP A 63 -3.02 9.57 0.97
N LEU A 64 -2.18 9.42 2.01
CA LEU A 64 -1.04 8.51 2.03
C LEU A 64 -1.23 7.58 3.24
N TRP A 65 -1.38 6.27 2.99
CA TRP A 65 -1.58 5.26 4.01
C TRP A 65 -0.33 4.40 4.14
N PHE A 66 0.29 4.35 5.32
CA PHE A 66 1.41 3.48 5.60
C PHE A 66 0.95 2.15 6.17
N THR A 67 1.44 1.05 5.61
CA THR A 67 1.22 -0.28 6.16
C THR A 67 2.00 -0.46 7.46
N HIS A 68 3.24 0.00 7.49
CA HIS A 68 4.11 0.02 8.66
C HIS A 68 5.29 0.98 8.46
N PHE A 69 6.26 1.01 9.40
CA PHE A 69 7.30 2.05 9.39
C PHE A 69 8.68 1.57 8.93
N HIS A 70 8.81 0.42 8.26
CA HIS A 70 10.08 0.03 7.68
C HIS A 70 10.56 1.04 6.63
N PRO A 71 11.88 1.21 6.46
CA PRO A 71 12.43 2.23 5.55
C PRO A 71 11.98 2.08 4.11
N ASP A 72 11.83 0.87 3.61
CA ASP A 72 11.39 0.62 2.22
C ASP A 72 9.92 0.96 1.97
N HIS A 73 9.10 1.14 3.01
CA HIS A 73 7.72 1.61 2.90
C HIS A 73 7.58 3.11 3.14
N THR A 74 8.60 3.78 3.72
CA THR A 74 8.46 5.17 4.21
C THR A 74 9.51 6.15 3.69
N SER A 75 10.55 5.70 2.98
CA SER A 75 11.73 6.50 2.63
C SER A 75 11.43 7.78 1.86
N ASP A 76 10.43 7.79 0.98
CA ASP A 76 10.07 8.98 0.19
C ASP A 76 9.11 9.93 0.91
N LEU A 77 8.73 9.67 2.18
CA LEU A 77 7.96 10.63 2.97
C LEU A 77 8.69 11.97 3.10
N VAL A 78 9.98 11.96 3.39
CA VAL A 78 10.79 13.18 3.50
C VAL A 78 10.87 13.94 2.18
N PRO A 79 11.25 13.34 1.05
CA PRO A 79 11.18 13.97 -0.26
C PRO A 79 9.78 14.52 -0.62
N LEU A 80 8.72 13.77 -0.32
CA LEU A 80 7.34 14.21 -0.57
C LEU A 80 7.01 15.49 0.21
N LEU A 81 7.26 15.50 1.51
CA LEU A 81 6.99 16.66 2.35
C LEU A 81 7.88 17.86 1.97
N PHE A 82 9.16 17.62 1.64
CA PHE A 82 10.04 18.67 1.18
C PHE A 82 9.57 19.30 -0.14
N ALA A 83 9.17 18.48 -1.12
CA ALA A 83 8.61 18.97 -2.37
C ALA A 83 7.27 19.71 -2.16
N ALA A 84 6.44 19.19 -1.24
CA ALA A 84 5.11 19.74 -0.94
C ALA A 84 5.13 21.19 -0.43
N ARG A 85 6.21 21.63 0.21
CA ARG A 85 6.38 22.99 0.72
C ARG A 85 7.00 23.97 -0.27
N SER A 86 7.36 23.52 -1.47
CA SER A 86 7.97 24.40 -2.48
C SER A 86 7.12 25.65 -2.73
N PRO A 87 7.69 26.85 -2.74
CA PRO A 87 6.92 28.09 -2.97
C PRO A 87 6.20 28.12 -4.32
N LEU A 88 6.82 27.54 -5.37
CA LEU A 88 6.30 27.54 -6.73
C LEU A 88 5.54 26.26 -7.10
N TYR A 89 6.02 25.11 -6.60
CA TYR A 89 5.54 23.78 -7.00
C TYR A 89 4.89 22.99 -5.85
N GLY A 90 4.76 23.62 -4.69
CA GLY A 90 4.21 22.98 -3.50
C GLY A 90 2.71 22.71 -3.59
N ARG A 91 2.26 21.89 -2.67
CA ARG A 91 0.84 21.54 -2.52
C ARG A 91 -0.01 22.74 -2.13
N LYS A 92 -1.25 22.75 -2.60
CA LYS A 92 -2.32 23.64 -2.17
C LYS A 92 -3.54 22.87 -1.64
N LYS A 93 -3.55 21.57 -1.84
CA LYS A 93 -4.60 20.64 -1.43
C LYS A 93 -4.17 19.96 -0.11
N PRO A 94 -5.07 19.79 0.86
CA PRO A 94 -4.78 19.03 2.07
C PRO A 94 -4.34 17.61 1.76
N LEU A 95 -3.47 17.05 2.61
CA LEU A 95 -3.03 15.66 2.61
C LEU A 95 -3.31 15.06 3.98
N VAL A 96 -3.96 13.93 3.99
CA VAL A 96 -4.06 13.08 5.18
C VAL A 96 -3.00 11.99 5.08
N ILE A 97 -2.17 11.85 6.11
CA ILE A 97 -1.24 10.72 6.24
C ILE A 97 -1.77 9.83 7.35
N GLY A 98 -2.09 8.59 6.98
CA GLY A 98 -2.61 7.58 7.90
C GLY A 98 -1.64 6.42 8.10
N GLY A 99 -1.76 5.76 9.25
CA GLY A 99 -0.97 4.59 9.60
C GLY A 99 -1.22 4.16 11.04
N ALA A 100 -0.48 3.18 11.51
CA ALA A 100 -0.63 2.68 12.87
C ALA A 100 -0.29 3.73 13.93
N THR A 101 -0.78 3.53 15.14
CA THR A 101 -0.36 4.27 16.34
C THR A 101 1.17 4.33 16.42
N GLY A 102 1.71 5.53 16.61
CA GLY A 102 3.14 5.85 16.54
C GLY A 102 3.55 6.61 15.26
N LEU A 103 2.63 6.81 14.31
CA LEU A 103 2.89 7.58 13.08
C LEU A 103 3.30 9.03 13.39
N GLN A 104 2.64 9.68 14.33
CA GLN A 104 2.99 11.04 14.72
C GLN A 104 4.37 11.10 15.40
N ASP A 105 4.70 10.13 16.26
CA ASP A 105 6.04 10.03 16.84
C ASP A 105 7.11 9.76 15.77
N PHE A 106 6.82 8.90 14.80
CA PHE A 106 7.69 8.67 13.64
C PHE A 106 7.96 9.97 12.87
N TYR A 107 6.90 10.72 12.54
CA TYR A 107 7.05 12.03 11.90
C TYR A 107 7.84 13.01 12.75
N GLN A 108 7.60 13.09 14.07
CA GLN A 108 8.32 14.00 14.97
C GLN A 108 9.81 13.67 15.03
N ARG A 109 10.19 12.40 14.96
CA ARG A 109 11.61 11.99 14.88
C ARG A 109 12.25 12.45 13.57
N LEU A 110 11.56 12.30 12.44
CA LEU A 110 12.03 12.83 11.16
C LEU A 110 12.11 14.37 11.19
N HIS A 111 11.12 15.03 11.79
CA HIS A 111 11.13 16.47 12.00
C HIS A 111 12.31 16.92 12.90
N GLY A 112 12.67 16.12 13.89
CA GLY A 112 13.87 16.37 14.70
C GLY A 112 15.18 16.38 13.90
N VAL A 113 15.22 15.66 12.77
CA VAL A 113 16.37 15.62 11.85
C VAL A 113 16.29 16.74 10.81
N TYR A 114 15.16 16.90 10.14
CA TYR A 114 15.00 17.79 8.99
C TYR A 114 14.41 19.16 9.34
N GLY A 115 13.84 19.31 10.54
CA GLY A 115 13.25 20.56 11.01
C GLY A 115 12.18 21.11 10.07
N GLN A 116 12.20 22.41 9.90
CA GLN A 116 11.24 23.14 9.04
C GLN A 116 11.19 22.64 7.58
N TRP A 117 12.19 21.86 7.12
CA TRP A 117 12.25 21.43 5.73
C TRP A 117 11.18 20.39 5.33
N ILE A 118 10.56 19.75 6.31
CA ILE A 118 9.43 18.83 6.08
C ILE A 118 8.14 19.28 6.77
N GLU A 119 8.12 20.52 7.26
CA GLU A 119 6.95 21.10 7.91
C GLU A 119 6.02 21.74 6.87
N LEU A 120 4.76 21.38 6.88
CA LEU A 120 3.72 21.99 6.07
C LEU A 120 2.81 22.86 6.96
N ASP A 121 2.08 23.77 6.32
CA ASP A 121 0.98 24.48 6.98
C ASP A 121 0.02 23.44 7.61
N PRO A 122 -0.38 23.61 8.88
CA PRO A 122 -1.33 22.70 9.54
C PRO A 122 -2.65 22.51 8.78
N ALA A 123 -3.04 23.47 7.95
CA ALA A 123 -4.21 23.35 7.08
C ALA A 123 -3.99 22.37 5.90
N LEU A 124 -2.74 22.01 5.60
CA LEU A 124 -2.37 21.15 4.47
C LEU A 124 -1.93 19.75 4.88
N LEU A 125 -1.75 19.46 6.17
CA LEU A 125 -1.28 18.16 6.64
C LEU A 125 -2.02 17.73 7.89
N THR A 126 -2.64 16.56 7.81
CA THR A 126 -3.30 15.89 8.94
C THR A 126 -2.77 14.48 9.10
N PHE A 127 -2.64 14.02 10.34
CA PHE A 127 -2.25 12.64 10.66
C PHE A 127 -3.44 11.90 11.25
N GLU A 128 -3.67 10.67 10.76
CA GLU A 128 -4.65 9.73 11.28
C GLU A 128 -3.94 8.49 11.82
N GLU A 129 -4.00 8.26 13.12
CA GLU A 129 -3.46 7.05 13.75
C GLU A 129 -4.53 6.00 13.95
N ILE A 130 -4.22 4.78 13.54
CA ILE A 130 -5.08 3.60 13.64
C ILE A 130 -4.49 2.67 14.69
N ASP A 131 -5.31 2.26 15.66
CA ASP A 131 -4.90 1.24 16.63
C ASP A 131 -4.92 -0.15 15.97
N PRO A 132 -3.75 -0.82 15.81
CA PRO A 132 -3.71 -2.17 15.24
C PRO A 132 -4.48 -3.22 16.06
N ALA A 133 -4.74 -2.98 17.34
CA ALA A 133 -5.50 -3.90 18.18
C ALA A 133 -6.99 -3.94 17.84
N ALA A 134 -7.49 -2.98 17.07
CA ALA A 134 -8.90 -2.87 16.68
C ALA A 134 -9.04 -2.89 15.14
N ALA A 135 -10.02 -3.66 14.65
CA ALA A 135 -10.47 -3.48 13.27
C ALA A 135 -11.07 -2.07 13.15
N THR A 136 -10.56 -1.29 12.21
CA THR A 136 -11.00 0.11 12.03
C THR A 136 -11.66 0.28 10.66
N GLU A 137 -12.70 1.09 10.61
CA GLU A 137 -13.38 1.47 9.39
C GLU A 137 -13.38 2.99 9.28
N THR A 138 -12.78 3.52 8.20
CA THR A 138 -12.73 4.95 7.88
C THR A 138 -13.64 5.23 6.69
N GLU A 139 -14.64 6.09 6.88
CA GLU A 139 -15.51 6.53 5.80
C GLU A 139 -14.77 7.45 4.83
N LEU A 140 -14.91 7.16 3.52
CA LEU A 140 -14.36 7.95 2.44
C LEU A 140 -15.48 8.47 1.53
N PRO A 141 -15.28 9.59 0.79
CA PRO A 141 -16.32 10.16 -0.07
C PRO A 141 -16.92 9.17 -1.09
N PHE A 142 -16.15 8.17 -1.50
CA PHE A 142 -16.47 7.19 -2.54
C PHE A 142 -16.67 5.75 -1.99
N GLY A 143 -16.54 5.52 -0.69
CA GLY A 143 -16.62 4.20 -0.07
C GLY A 143 -16.08 4.18 1.34
N ARG A 144 -15.42 3.10 1.74
CA ARG A 144 -14.80 2.95 3.05
C ARG A 144 -13.46 2.24 2.96
N LEU A 145 -12.57 2.54 3.90
CA LEU A 145 -11.30 1.86 4.11
C LEU A 145 -11.37 1.04 5.40
N ILE A 146 -11.26 -0.26 5.29
CA ILE A 146 -11.20 -1.19 6.42
C ILE A 146 -9.73 -1.54 6.65
N THR A 147 -9.30 -1.48 7.91
CA THR A 147 -7.92 -1.73 8.30
C THR A 147 -7.86 -2.85 9.32
N LEU A 148 -6.97 -3.81 9.11
CA LEU A 148 -6.71 -4.92 10.02
C LEU A 148 -5.22 -5.04 10.31
N ALA A 149 -4.87 -5.49 11.53
CA ALA A 149 -3.49 -5.81 11.88
C ALA A 149 -2.97 -6.99 11.04
N MET A 150 -1.72 -6.88 10.63
CA MET A 150 -0.99 -7.93 9.91
C MET A 150 0.09 -8.55 10.79
N ALA A 151 0.51 -9.77 10.46
CA ALA A 151 1.49 -10.52 11.23
C ALA A 151 2.91 -10.27 10.70
N HIS A 152 3.47 -9.11 11.02
CA HIS A 152 4.85 -8.72 10.66
C HIS A 152 5.52 -7.91 11.77
N THR A 153 5.10 -6.67 11.98
CA THR A 153 5.48 -5.88 13.15
C THR A 153 4.23 -5.54 13.98
N LYS A 154 4.40 -4.98 15.16
CA LYS A 154 3.25 -4.56 15.98
C LYS A 154 2.45 -3.40 15.35
N GLU A 155 3.07 -2.66 14.44
CA GLU A 155 2.47 -1.55 13.69
C GLU A 155 1.90 -1.97 12.33
N SER A 156 2.04 -3.26 11.92
CA SER A 156 1.69 -3.67 10.56
C SER A 156 0.20 -3.73 10.36
N LEU A 157 -0.25 -3.07 9.30
CA LEU A 157 -1.63 -2.92 8.86
C LEU A 157 -1.80 -3.38 7.42
N GLY A 158 -2.90 -4.05 7.14
CA GLY A 158 -3.41 -4.27 5.79
C GLY A 158 -4.64 -3.41 5.55
N TYR A 159 -4.92 -3.10 4.30
CA TYR A 159 -5.98 -2.19 3.89
C TYR A 159 -6.95 -2.87 2.92
N ARG A 160 -8.25 -2.69 3.18
CA ARG A 160 -9.33 -3.09 2.29
C ARG A 160 -10.15 -1.88 1.92
N LEU A 161 -10.15 -1.52 0.65
CA LEU A 161 -10.92 -0.42 0.10
C LEU A 161 -12.18 -0.99 -0.56
N GLU A 162 -13.34 -0.54 -0.10
CA GLU A 162 -14.64 -0.90 -0.66
C GLU A 162 -15.31 0.34 -1.24
N SER A 163 -15.62 0.31 -2.54
CA SER A 163 -16.37 1.39 -3.18
C SER A 163 -17.87 1.29 -2.87
N LYS A 164 -18.59 2.41 -3.01
CA LYS A 164 -20.06 2.44 -2.91
C LYS A 164 -20.76 1.55 -3.94
N ASP A 165 -20.10 1.26 -5.06
CA ASP A 165 -20.61 0.41 -6.14
C ASP A 165 -20.22 -1.07 -5.96
N GLY A 166 -19.58 -1.43 -4.84
CA GLY A 166 -19.26 -2.79 -4.46
C GLY A 166 -17.93 -3.33 -5.00
N LEU A 167 -17.06 -2.49 -5.61
CA LEU A 167 -15.69 -2.91 -5.97
C LEU A 167 -14.83 -3.00 -4.72
N VAL A 168 -14.03 -4.05 -4.63
CA VAL A 168 -13.17 -4.35 -3.48
C VAL A 168 -11.72 -4.51 -3.91
N LEU A 169 -10.84 -3.69 -3.35
CA LEU A 169 -9.41 -3.83 -3.43
C LEU A 169 -8.85 -4.14 -2.03
N ALA A 170 -7.99 -5.14 -1.91
CA ALA A 170 -7.24 -5.43 -0.70
C ALA A 170 -5.72 -5.31 -0.94
N TYR A 171 -5.00 -4.78 0.04
CA TYR A 171 -3.54 -4.68 0.05
C TYR A 171 -3.01 -5.20 1.39
N SER A 172 -2.21 -6.26 1.36
CA SER A 172 -1.73 -6.91 2.57
C SER A 172 -0.72 -6.06 3.35
N GLY A 173 0.09 -5.22 2.67
CA GLY A 173 1.36 -4.83 3.24
C GLY A 173 2.21 -6.07 3.52
N ASP A 174 3.20 -5.97 4.41
CA ASP A 174 4.03 -7.10 4.80
C ASP A 174 3.32 -7.94 5.88
N THR A 175 3.31 -9.26 5.68
CA THR A 175 2.67 -10.20 6.60
C THR A 175 3.10 -11.63 6.34
N GLU A 176 3.22 -12.44 7.39
CA GLU A 176 3.10 -13.88 7.24
C GLU A 176 1.63 -14.30 7.20
N TYR A 177 1.37 -15.60 7.03
CA TYR A 177 0.01 -16.11 7.05
C TYR A 177 -0.67 -15.82 8.40
N CYS A 178 -1.79 -15.13 8.35
CA CYS A 178 -2.64 -14.88 9.52
C CYS A 178 -4.12 -14.85 9.12
N ARG A 179 -5.02 -14.98 10.09
CA ARG A 179 -6.46 -14.94 9.81
C ARG A 179 -6.90 -13.58 9.26
N ASN A 180 -6.26 -12.51 9.70
CA ASN A 180 -6.64 -11.16 9.29
C ASN A 180 -6.37 -10.92 7.80
N VAL A 181 -5.27 -11.41 7.22
CA VAL A 181 -5.01 -11.24 5.79
C VAL A 181 -6.04 -11.98 4.93
N VAL A 182 -6.50 -13.15 5.36
CA VAL A 182 -7.60 -13.88 4.69
C VAL A 182 -8.91 -13.09 4.79
N THR A 183 -9.23 -12.56 5.97
CA THR A 183 -10.43 -11.73 6.19
C THR A 183 -10.38 -10.46 5.35
N LEU A 184 -9.24 -9.78 5.32
CA LEU A 184 -9.01 -8.57 4.53
C LEU A 184 -9.27 -8.80 3.04
N ALA A 185 -8.78 -9.92 2.50
CA ALA A 185 -8.87 -10.28 1.09
C ALA A 185 -10.18 -10.96 0.71
N SER A 186 -11.11 -11.20 1.67
CA SER A 186 -12.35 -11.94 1.42
C SER A 186 -13.13 -11.36 0.24
N GLU A 187 -13.39 -12.22 -0.78
CA GLU A 187 -14.14 -11.88 -2.01
C GLU A 187 -13.63 -10.63 -2.75
N ALA A 188 -12.35 -10.23 -2.55
CA ALA A 188 -11.79 -9.05 -3.20
C ALA A 188 -11.77 -9.21 -4.73
N ASP A 189 -12.12 -8.14 -5.45
CA ASP A 189 -11.98 -8.08 -6.90
C ASP A 189 -10.53 -8.06 -7.32
N LEU A 190 -9.68 -7.42 -6.49
CA LEU A 190 -8.24 -7.31 -6.69
C LEU A 190 -7.53 -7.37 -5.33
N PHE A 191 -6.65 -8.34 -5.15
CA PHE A 191 -5.86 -8.52 -3.94
C PHE A 191 -4.38 -8.38 -4.24
N PHE A 192 -3.76 -7.32 -3.75
CA PHE A 192 -2.31 -7.15 -3.72
C PHE A 192 -1.77 -7.84 -2.49
N CYS A 193 -1.04 -8.92 -2.71
CA CYS A 193 -0.46 -9.73 -1.65
C CYS A 193 1.05 -9.73 -1.74
N GLU A 194 1.73 -9.51 -0.62
CA GLU A 194 3.16 -9.72 -0.58
C GLU A 194 3.52 -11.15 -0.98
N CYS A 195 4.70 -11.30 -1.56
CA CYS A 195 5.29 -12.56 -1.99
C CYS A 195 6.81 -12.42 -1.94
N SER A 196 7.35 -12.33 -0.73
CA SER A 196 8.71 -11.83 -0.52
C SER A 196 9.80 -12.80 -0.92
N PHE A 197 9.61 -14.10 -0.65
CA PHE A 197 10.66 -15.11 -0.88
C PHE A 197 10.10 -16.34 -1.55
N PRO A 198 10.89 -17.01 -2.43
CA PRO A 198 10.54 -18.33 -2.95
C PRO A 198 10.27 -19.33 -1.80
N ASP A 199 9.41 -20.33 -2.04
CA ASP A 199 8.99 -21.29 -1.00
C ASP A 199 10.15 -21.99 -0.29
N HIS A 200 11.27 -22.24 -0.97
CA HIS A 200 12.46 -22.86 -0.38
C HIS A 200 13.32 -21.89 0.46
N LEU A 201 12.98 -20.58 0.47
CA LEU A 201 13.64 -19.54 1.26
C LEU A 201 12.65 -18.87 2.21
N GLU A 202 11.57 -19.56 2.60
CA GLU A 202 10.54 -19.04 3.48
C GLU A 202 11.14 -18.34 4.72
N THR A 203 10.68 -17.14 5.01
CA THR A 203 11.21 -16.27 6.05
C THR A 203 10.08 -15.80 6.96
N THR A 204 10.29 -15.87 8.27
CA THR A 204 9.33 -15.39 9.27
C THR A 204 8.94 -13.94 9.02
N GLY A 205 7.66 -13.63 9.17
CA GLY A 205 7.11 -12.29 8.97
C GLY A 205 6.71 -11.98 7.53
N HIS A 206 6.92 -12.93 6.59
CA HIS A 206 6.61 -12.76 5.17
C HIS A 206 5.92 -13.98 4.57
N LEU A 207 5.27 -13.78 3.42
CA LEU A 207 4.67 -14.84 2.62
C LEU A 207 5.59 -15.30 1.49
N SER A 208 5.47 -16.58 1.17
CA SER A 208 6.00 -17.19 -0.04
C SER A 208 4.92 -17.24 -1.14
N PRO A 209 5.25 -17.62 -2.40
CA PRO A 209 4.27 -17.82 -3.45
C PRO A 209 3.14 -18.80 -3.07
N ALA A 210 3.47 -19.94 -2.45
CA ALA A 210 2.46 -20.88 -1.95
C ALA A 210 1.63 -20.27 -0.82
N GLY A 211 2.26 -19.51 0.09
CA GLY A 211 1.56 -18.77 1.15
C GLY A 211 0.56 -17.77 0.61
N ALA A 212 0.97 -16.93 -0.36
CA ALA A 212 0.09 -15.96 -1.03
C ALA A 212 -1.07 -16.65 -1.77
N GLY A 213 -0.79 -17.75 -2.48
CA GLY A 213 -1.80 -18.56 -3.14
C GLY A 213 -2.80 -19.17 -2.17
N ARG A 214 -2.33 -19.69 -1.03
CA ARG A 214 -3.19 -20.19 0.05
C ARG A 214 -4.13 -19.11 0.58
N VAL A 215 -3.60 -17.93 0.89
CA VAL A 215 -4.44 -16.80 1.34
C VAL A 215 -5.49 -16.45 0.30
N ALA A 216 -5.10 -16.34 -0.98
CA ALA A 216 -6.01 -16.00 -2.08
C ALA A 216 -7.13 -17.03 -2.25
N ARG A 217 -6.81 -18.33 -2.14
CA ARG A 217 -7.81 -19.40 -2.18
C ARG A 217 -8.78 -19.34 -0.99
N GLU A 218 -8.25 -19.21 0.22
CA GLU A 218 -9.08 -19.18 1.43
C GLU A 218 -9.95 -17.92 1.50
N ALA A 219 -9.47 -16.81 0.96
CA ALA A 219 -10.22 -15.55 0.84
C ALA A 219 -11.26 -15.57 -0.28
N GLY A 220 -11.11 -16.44 -1.28
CA GLY A 220 -12.00 -16.44 -2.46
C GLY A 220 -11.83 -15.19 -3.32
N CYS A 221 -10.66 -14.53 -3.31
CA CYS A 221 -10.46 -13.33 -4.13
C CYS A 221 -10.52 -13.70 -5.63
N LYS A 222 -10.87 -12.72 -6.47
CA LYS A 222 -11.06 -12.94 -7.91
C LYS A 222 -9.74 -12.86 -8.68
N ARG A 223 -8.87 -11.92 -8.30
CA ARG A 223 -7.54 -11.71 -8.91
C ARG A 223 -6.51 -11.45 -7.83
N LEU A 224 -5.40 -12.16 -7.92
CA LEU A 224 -4.24 -12.04 -7.04
C LEU A 224 -3.12 -11.30 -7.78
N VAL A 225 -2.57 -10.25 -7.17
CA VAL A 225 -1.37 -9.54 -7.64
C VAL A 225 -0.26 -9.78 -6.62
N LEU A 226 0.80 -10.47 -7.04
CA LEU A 226 1.98 -10.70 -6.22
C LEU A 226 2.86 -9.45 -6.24
N THR A 227 3.22 -8.96 -5.08
CA THR A 227 4.03 -7.75 -4.88
C THR A 227 5.08 -7.96 -3.78
N HIS A 228 5.87 -6.95 -3.44
CA HIS A 228 6.94 -7.02 -2.43
C HIS A 228 7.94 -8.15 -2.70
N LEU A 229 8.41 -8.24 -3.96
CA LEU A 229 9.25 -9.33 -4.45
C LEU A 229 10.74 -9.02 -4.21
N TYR A 230 11.41 -9.86 -3.41
CA TYR A 230 12.87 -9.83 -3.29
C TYR A 230 13.53 -10.35 -4.57
N PRO A 231 14.81 -9.98 -4.84
CA PRO A 231 15.49 -10.42 -6.05
C PRO A 231 15.51 -11.93 -6.28
N ALA A 232 15.50 -12.73 -5.22
CA ALA A 232 15.43 -14.20 -5.31
C ALA A 232 14.15 -14.70 -6.01
N CYS A 233 13.06 -13.95 -5.94
CA CYS A 233 11.83 -14.28 -6.65
C CYS A 233 11.97 -14.17 -8.18
N ASP A 234 12.89 -13.34 -8.66
CA ASP A 234 13.15 -13.17 -10.09
C ASP A 234 13.87 -14.37 -10.73
N GLU A 235 14.44 -15.25 -9.89
CA GLU A 235 15.17 -16.46 -10.30
C GLU A 235 14.26 -17.69 -10.29
N THR A 236 12.98 -17.55 -9.91
CA THR A 236 12.03 -18.63 -9.76
C THR A 236 10.69 -18.31 -10.46
N ASP A 237 9.93 -19.36 -10.80
CA ASP A 237 8.58 -19.18 -11.32
C ASP A 237 7.58 -19.08 -10.14
N VAL A 238 7.46 -17.86 -9.60
CA VAL A 238 6.55 -17.55 -8.49
C VAL A 238 5.09 -17.80 -8.87
N VAL A 239 4.74 -17.67 -10.17
CA VAL A 239 3.38 -17.93 -10.64
C VAL A 239 3.08 -19.42 -10.60
N ALA A 240 4.00 -20.27 -11.09
CA ALA A 240 3.81 -21.71 -11.04
C ALA A 240 3.74 -22.24 -9.59
N ALA A 241 4.56 -21.71 -8.68
CA ALA A 241 4.51 -22.03 -7.25
C ALA A 241 3.17 -21.62 -6.63
N CYS A 242 2.74 -20.38 -6.82
CA CYS A 242 1.46 -19.87 -6.33
C CYS A 242 0.25 -20.67 -6.91
N ARG A 243 0.36 -21.11 -8.17
CA ARG A 243 -0.67 -21.87 -8.88
C ARG A 243 -0.97 -23.24 -8.24
N GLN A 244 -0.07 -23.78 -7.44
CA GLN A 244 -0.32 -25.01 -6.70
C GLN A 244 -1.44 -24.84 -5.67
N GLU A 245 -1.63 -23.63 -5.17
CA GLU A 245 -2.60 -23.30 -4.13
C GLU A 245 -3.82 -22.54 -4.64
N TYR A 246 -3.67 -21.73 -5.70
CA TYR A 246 -4.73 -20.84 -6.18
C TYR A 246 -4.93 -20.96 -7.68
N SER A 247 -6.18 -21.26 -8.10
CA SER A 247 -6.55 -21.48 -9.49
C SER A 247 -7.06 -20.24 -10.23
N GLY A 248 -7.27 -19.11 -9.53
CA GLY A 248 -7.74 -17.86 -10.13
C GLY A 248 -6.68 -17.13 -10.94
N GLU A 249 -6.95 -15.90 -11.34
CA GLU A 249 -6.00 -15.05 -12.08
C GLU A 249 -4.86 -14.61 -11.17
N ILE A 250 -3.61 -14.81 -11.61
CA ILE A 250 -2.38 -14.42 -10.90
C ILE A 250 -1.60 -13.45 -11.79
N ILE A 251 -1.26 -12.29 -11.23
CA ILE A 251 -0.47 -11.23 -11.88
C ILE A 251 0.79 -11.02 -11.03
N VAL A 252 1.92 -10.79 -11.65
CA VAL A 252 3.16 -10.36 -10.98
C VAL A 252 3.34 -8.87 -11.25
N ALA A 253 3.46 -8.06 -10.20
CA ALA A 253 3.60 -6.61 -10.28
C ALA A 253 5.04 -6.17 -10.62
#